data_71b772d742e4468c37bd0b667331b0ab
#
_entry.id   71b772d742e4468c37bd0b667331b0ab
#
_cell.length_a   1.000
_cell.length_b   1.000
_cell.length_c   1.000
_cell.angle_alpha   90.00
_cell.angle_beta   90.00
_cell.angle_gamma   90.00
#
_symmetry.space_group_name_H-M   'P 1'
#
loop_
_entity.id
_entity.type
_entity.pdbx_description
1 polymer ?
#
loop_
_entity_poly.entity_id
_entity_poly.type
_entity_poly.pdbx_seq_one_letter_code
_entity_poly.pdbx_strand_id
1 'polypeptide(L)'
;MQTIKVRGVSGLLAYRVLARTVNTALLILVLLMAAATAARAEPVTIVVLGDSLTAGYGLDADDAFPARLQVALAADGVDAVVINAGVSGDTSAGGLSRLVWSMGDAPDLAIIELGANDALRGLAPDATYENLSAILQWLDDQRIPGLLAGMLAPPNMGEDYGRAFNAIFPALAVNHGVPLYPFFLAGVIGEPRLLQDDGMHPTPEGVELIAAGILPFVVQALGAVVVN
;
A
#
# COMPACT_ATOMS: atom_id res chain seq x y z
N MET A 1 -22.17 42.84 -76.60
CA MET A 1 -22.21 43.06 -75.11
C MET A 1 -22.18 41.71 -74.38
N GLN A 2 -21.03 41.32 -73.93
CA GLN A 2 -20.87 40.05 -73.25
C GLN A 2 -20.95 40.24 -71.72
N THR A 3 -21.88 39.58 -71.07
CA THR A 3 -22.06 39.59 -69.61
C THR A 3 -21.10 38.56 -68.98
N ILE A 4 -20.09 39.03 -68.25
CA ILE A 4 -19.19 38.22 -67.46
C ILE A 4 -19.93 37.77 -66.21
N LYS A 5 -20.28 36.48 -66.11
CA LYS A 5 -20.83 35.88 -64.86
C LYS A 5 -19.73 35.69 -63.83
N VAL A 6 -19.73 36.47 -62.78
CA VAL A 6 -18.88 36.28 -61.57
C VAL A 6 -19.39 35.06 -60.79
N ARG A 7 -18.77 33.90 -60.95
CA ARG A 7 -19.09 32.65 -60.27
C ARG A 7 -18.00 32.25 -59.24
N GLY A 8 -17.37 33.18 -58.55
CA GLY A 8 -16.21 32.84 -57.74
C GLY A 8 -16.34 33.07 -56.24
N VAL A 9 -17.30 33.83 -55.76
CA VAL A 9 -17.33 34.32 -54.35
C VAL A 9 -18.04 33.36 -53.39
N SER A 10 -19.01 32.61 -53.87
CA SER A 10 -19.84 31.72 -53.02
C SER A 10 -19.07 30.46 -52.52
N GLY A 11 -18.14 29.93 -53.36
CA GLY A 11 -17.36 28.77 -52.99
C GLY A 11 -16.33 29.03 -51.88
N LEU A 12 -15.69 30.21 -51.93
CA LEU A 12 -14.69 30.59 -50.93
C LEU A 12 -15.31 30.82 -49.55
N LEU A 13 -16.51 31.38 -49.52
CA LEU A 13 -17.25 31.60 -48.25
C LEU A 13 -17.72 30.30 -47.63
N ALA A 14 -18.23 29.35 -48.42
CA ALA A 14 -18.64 28.03 -47.99
C ALA A 14 -17.45 27.21 -47.45
N TYR A 15 -16.30 27.27 -48.12
CA TYR A 15 -15.07 26.60 -47.66
C TYR A 15 -14.57 27.17 -46.33
N ARG A 16 -14.58 28.50 -46.16
CA ARG A 16 -14.17 29.14 -44.90
C ARG A 16 -15.11 28.81 -43.74
N VAL A 17 -16.40 28.72 -43.97
CA VAL A 17 -17.39 28.31 -42.96
C VAL A 17 -17.17 26.84 -42.60
N LEU A 18 -17.03 25.95 -43.59
CA LEU A 18 -16.77 24.51 -43.35
C LEU A 18 -15.44 24.28 -42.61
N ALA A 19 -14.39 24.98 -43.00
CA ALA A 19 -13.08 24.87 -42.33
C ALA A 19 -13.14 25.35 -40.86
N ARG A 20 -13.91 26.41 -40.58
CA ARG A 20 -14.14 26.90 -39.22
C ARG A 20 -14.93 25.89 -38.36
N THR A 21 -16.02 25.33 -38.92
CA THR A 21 -16.80 24.32 -38.17
C THR A 21 -16.03 23.06 -37.89
N VAL A 22 -15.23 22.56 -38.86
CA VAL A 22 -14.34 21.39 -38.64
C VAL A 22 -13.29 21.66 -37.58
N ASN A 23 -12.62 22.83 -37.64
CA ASN A 23 -11.64 23.20 -36.60
C ASN A 23 -12.25 23.37 -35.21
N THR A 24 -13.46 23.96 -35.14
CA THR A 24 -14.17 24.09 -33.86
C THR A 24 -14.57 22.73 -33.31
N ALA A 25 -15.08 21.81 -34.15
CA ALA A 25 -15.44 20.46 -33.75
C ALA A 25 -14.19 19.65 -33.30
N LEU A 26 -13.08 19.82 -34.00
CA LEU A 26 -11.80 19.17 -33.62
C LEU A 26 -11.29 19.70 -32.25
N LEU A 27 -11.38 21.03 -32.03
CA LEU A 27 -10.99 21.65 -30.76
C LEU A 27 -11.86 21.18 -29.60
N ILE A 28 -13.18 21.07 -29.83
CA ILE A 28 -14.11 20.54 -28.82
C ILE A 28 -13.81 19.07 -28.53
N LEU A 29 -13.52 18.26 -29.56
CA LEU A 29 -13.15 16.85 -29.39
C LEU A 29 -11.84 16.69 -28.58
N VAL A 30 -10.84 17.51 -28.87
CA VAL A 30 -9.57 17.53 -28.11
C VAL A 30 -9.80 17.97 -26.67
N LEU A 31 -10.64 18.97 -26.42
CA LEU A 31 -10.99 19.42 -25.07
C LEU A 31 -11.82 18.36 -24.32
N LEU A 32 -12.71 17.64 -25.00
CA LEU A 32 -13.47 16.54 -24.42
C LEU A 32 -12.57 15.34 -24.11
N MET A 33 -11.59 15.02 -24.98
CA MET A 33 -10.57 14.00 -24.70
C MET A 33 -9.66 14.40 -23.54
N ALA A 34 -9.22 15.66 -23.46
CA ALA A 34 -8.45 16.17 -22.34
C ALA A 34 -9.26 16.18 -21.01
N ALA A 35 -10.55 16.43 -21.06
CA ALA A 35 -11.43 16.36 -19.91
C ALA A 35 -11.70 14.92 -19.45
N ALA A 36 -11.74 13.95 -20.39
CA ALA A 36 -11.88 12.53 -20.07
C ALA A 36 -10.63 11.94 -19.38
N THR A 37 -9.44 12.48 -19.64
CA THR A 37 -8.20 12.08 -18.94
C THR A 37 -8.06 12.69 -17.54
N ALA A 38 -8.91 13.66 -17.19
CA ALA A 38 -8.96 14.27 -15.86
C ALA A 38 -9.95 13.58 -14.90
N ALA A 39 -10.52 12.44 -15.27
CA ALA A 39 -11.18 11.57 -14.32
C ALA A 39 -10.12 11.08 -13.33
N ARG A 40 -10.04 11.75 -12.17
CA ARG A 40 -9.14 11.35 -11.07
C ARG A 40 -9.52 9.92 -10.70
N ALA A 41 -8.59 9.00 -10.86
CA ALA A 41 -8.77 7.65 -10.33
C ALA A 41 -9.08 7.77 -8.83
N GLU A 42 -9.95 6.93 -8.31
CA GLU A 42 -10.17 6.87 -6.87
C GLU A 42 -8.84 6.55 -6.17
N PRO A 43 -8.60 7.13 -4.98
CA PRO A 43 -7.37 6.84 -4.25
C PRO A 43 -7.31 5.34 -3.92
N VAL A 44 -6.12 4.77 -4.05
CA VAL A 44 -5.88 3.37 -3.68
C VAL A 44 -6.10 3.19 -2.19
N THR A 45 -6.85 2.18 -1.78
CA THR A 45 -7.09 1.86 -0.37
C THR A 45 -6.15 0.76 0.09
N ILE A 46 -5.35 1.05 1.12
CA ILE A 46 -4.42 0.11 1.75
C ILE A 46 -4.83 -0.11 3.19
N VAL A 47 -5.02 -1.35 3.61
CA VAL A 47 -5.25 -1.69 5.03
C VAL A 47 -3.97 -2.26 5.61
N VAL A 48 -3.54 -1.74 6.77
CA VAL A 48 -2.42 -2.30 7.53
C VAL A 48 -2.96 -3.05 8.74
N LEU A 49 -2.99 -4.37 8.67
CA LEU A 49 -3.34 -5.26 9.77
C LEU A 49 -2.08 -5.54 10.60
N GLY A 50 -2.02 -5.01 11.82
CA GLY A 50 -0.82 -5.12 12.62
C GLY A 50 -1.06 -4.99 14.12
N ASP A 51 0.03 -4.87 14.86
CA ASP A 51 0.02 -4.75 16.31
C ASP A 51 0.28 -3.30 16.81
N SER A 52 1.05 -3.13 17.88
CA SER A 52 1.41 -1.80 18.42
C SER A 52 2.30 -0.98 17.49
N LEU A 53 3.11 -1.64 16.64
CA LEU A 53 3.98 -0.97 15.67
C LEU A 53 3.15 -0.30 14.57
N THR A 54 2.08 -0.94 14.14
CA THR A 54 1.09 -0.37 13.21
C THR A 54 0.19 0.66 13.90
N ALA A 55 -0.32 0.33 15.10
CA ALA A 55 -1.22 1.22 15.84
C ALA A 55 -0.61 2.58 16.19
N GLY A 56 0.73 2.67 16.26
CA GLY A 56 1.46 3.87 16.67
C GLY A 56 1.48 4.03 18.20
N TYR A 57 1.79 2.94 18.93
CA TYR A 57 1.86 2.97 20.39
C TYR A 57 2.79 4.08 20.89
N GLY A 58 2.27 4.94 21.79
CA GLY A 58 3.03 6.05 22.37
C GLY A 58 3.23 7.26 21.44
N LEU A 59 2.63 7.26 20.25
CA LEU A 59 2.75 8.32 19.24
C LEU A 59 1.41 9.04 19.02
N ASP A 60 1.49 10.24 18.48
CA ASP A 60 0.31 10.89 17.91
C ASP A 60 -0.15 10.15 16.64
N ALA A 61 -1.44 10.26 16.31
CA ALA A 61 -2.03 9.53 15.18
C ALA A 61 -1.32 9.82 13.83
N ASP A 62 -0.86 11.05 13.64
CA ASP A 62 -0.17 11.48 12.42
C ASP A 62 1.27 10.94 12.32
N ASP A 63 1.82 10.43 13.43
CA ASP A 63 3.15 9.80 13.52
C ASP A 63 3.09 8.28 13.45
N ALA A 64 1.89 7.69 13.48
CA ALA A 64 1.72 6.25 13.31
C ALA A 64 2.14 5.78 11.92
N PHE A 65 2.61 4.53 11.81
CA PHE A 65 3.15 3.97 10.56
C PHE A 65 2.19 4.13 9.36
N PRO A 66 0.89 3.84 9.43
CA PRO A 66 -0.02 4.02 8.30
C PRO A 66 -0.09 5.47 7.80
N ALA A 67 -0.11 6.45 8.72
CA ALA A 67 -0.13 7.86 8.36
C ALA A 67 1.18 8.29 7.67
N ARG A 68 2.33 7.86 8.19
CA ARG A 68 3.64 8.14 7.60
C ARG A 68 3.83 7.43 6.25
N LEU A 69 3.32 6.22 6.11
CA LEU A 69 3.31 5.52 4.81
C LEU A 69 2.45 6.25 3.79
N GLN A 70 1.28 6.76 4.18
CA GLN A 70 0.43 7.56 3.28
C GLN A 70 1.14 8.83 2.79
N VAL A 71 1.86 9.53 3.67
CA VAL A 71 2.67 10.69 3.30
C VAL A 71 3.78 10.30 2.33
N ALA A 72 4.48 9.18 2.58
CA ALA A 72 5.54 8.69 1.70
C ALA A 72 5.00 8.29 0.31
N LEU A 73 3.85 7.63 0.23
CA LEU A 73 3.17 7.28 -1.02
C LEU A 73 2.79 8.54 -1.81
N ALA A 74 2.22 9.55 -1.16
CA ALA A 74 1.86 10.80 -1.80
C ALA A 74 3.09 11.53 -2.37
N ALA A 75 4.23 11.49 -1.66
CA ALA A 75 5.50 12.06 -2.13
C ALA A 75 6.05 11.30 -3.36
N ASP A 76 5.78 10.00 -3.47
CA ASP A 76 6.12 9.16 -4.63
C ASP A 76 5.08 9.24 -5.77
N GLY A 77 4.04 10.07 -5.62
CA GLY A 77 3.01 10.31 -6.63
C GLY A 77 1.85 9.30 -6.61
N VAL A 78 1.74 8.48 -5.58
CA VAL A 78 0.64 7.52 -5.38
C VAL A 78 -0.43 8.16 -4.50
N ASP A 79 -1.64 8.37 -5.06
CA ASP A 79 -2.82 8.84 -4.31
C ASP A 79 -3.43 7.64 -3.57
N ALA A 80 -3.19 7.55 -2.26
CA ALA A 80 -3.60 6.42 -1.44
C ALA A 80 -4.22 6.86 -0.12
N VAL A 81 -5.16 6.06 0.38
CA VAL A 81 -5.68 6.10 1.74
C VAL A 81 -5.15 4.88 2.48
N VAL A 82 -4.37 5.09 3.54
CA VAL A 82 -3.79 4.01 4.35
C VAL A 82 -4.54 3.89 5.66
N ILE A 83 -5.28 2.81 5.81
CA ILE A 83 -6.14 2.53 6.96
C ILE A 83 -5.33 1.83 8.05
N ASN A 84 -5.33 2.42 9.24
CA ASN A 84 -4.71 1.84 10.43
C ASN A 84 -5.64 0.78 11.03
N ALA A 85 -5.31 -0.49 10.87
CA ALA A 85 -5.96 -1.62 11.53
C ALA A 85 -5.00 -2.30 12.53
N GLY A 86 -4.15 -1.52 13.20
CA GLY A 86 -3.27 -1.95 14.28
C GLY A 86 -4.01 -2.04 15.62
N VAL A 87 -3.71 -3.08 16.39
CA VAL A 87 -4.19 -3.24 17.78
C VAL A 87 -3.01 -3.61 18.67
N SER A 88 -2.66 -2.69 19.58
CA SER A 88 -1.51 -2.90 20.47
C SER A 88 -1.62 -4.18 21.28
N GLY A 89 -0.57 -5.00 21.22
CA GLY A 89 -0.49 -6.28 21.90
C GLY A 89 -1.06 -7.46 21.12
N ASP A 90 -1.59 -7.26 19.92
CA ASP A 90 -2.10 -8.37 19.11
C ASP A 90 -0.99 -9.35 18.73
N THR A 91 -1.33 -10.62 18.82
CA THR A 91 -0.59 -11.73 18.23
C THR A 91 -1.10 -12.04 16.83
N SER A 92 -0.44 -12.95 16.12
CA SER A 92 -0.96 -13.49 14.85
C SER A 92 -2.38 -14.05 14.98
N ALA A 93 -2.69 -14.74 16.09
CA ALA A 93 -4.04 -15.22 16.40
C ALA A 93 -5.03 -14.08 16.65
N GLY A 94 -4.62 -12.99 17.32
CA GLY A 94 -5.44 -11.81 17.52
C GLY A 94 -5.82 -11.16 16.19
N GLY A 95 -4.84 -10.92 15.32
CA GLY A 95 -5.05 -10.39 13.97
C GLY A 95 -5.96 -11.27 13.13
N LEU A 96 -5.75 -12.60 13.14
CA LEU A 96 -6.62 -13.56 12.44
C LEU A 96 -8.07 -13.48 12.92
N SER A 97 -8.31 -13.35 14.22
CA SER A 97 -9.66 -13.31 14.80
C SER A 97 -10.49 -12.12 14.34
N ARG A 98 -9.85 -11.00 13.98
CA ARG A 98 -10.50 -9.76 13.54
C ARG A 98 -10.28 -9.45 12.04
N LEU A 99 -9.66 -10.35 11.30
CA LEU A 99 -9.28 -10.15 9.90
C LEU A 99 -10.42 -9.61 9.04
N VAL A 100 -11.56 -10.31 9.00
CA VAL A 100 -12.72 -9.95 8.18
C VAL A 100 -13.24 -8.55 8.51
N TRP A 101 -13.36 -8.23 9.80
CA TRP A 101 -13.80 -6.92 10.24
C TRP A 101 -12.79 -5.82 9.87
N SER A 102 -11.49 -6.10 9.97
CA SER A 102 -10.42 -5.15 9.68
C SER A 102 -10.31 -4.79 8.19
N MET A 103 -10.64 -5.74 7.30
CA MET A 103 -10.53 -5.51 5.85
C MET A 103 -11.69 -4.68 5.27
N GLY A 104 -12.83 -4.55 5.98
CA GLY A 104 -13.96 -3.72 5.53
C GLY A 104 -14.40 -4.04 4.10
N ASP A 105 -14.54 -3.00 3.29
CA ASP A 105 -14.89 -3.09 1.87
C ASP A 105 -13.63 -3.36 1.04
N ALA A 106 -13.13 -4.59 1.04
CA ALA A 106 -12.01 -5.15 0.27
C ALA A 106 -10.99 -4.10 -0.25
N PRO A 107 -9.85 -3.88 0.45
CA PRO A 107 -8.84 -2.92 0.02
C PRO A 107 -8.11 -3.36 -1.25
N ASP A 108 -7.45 -2.42 -1.92
CA ASP A 108 -6.58 -2.71 -3.07
C ASP A 108 -5.27 -3.42 -2.66
N LEU A 109 -4.87 -3.27 -1.39
CA LEU A 109 -3.70 -3.94 -0.81
C LEU A 109 -3.89 -4.12 0.70
N ALA A 110 -3.55 -5.30 1.23
CA ALA A 110 -3.41 -5.55 2.66
C ALA A 110 -1.93 -5.73 3.04
N ILE A 111 -1.45 -4.93 3.99
CA ILE A 111 -0.13 -5.13 4.61
C ILE A 111 -0.34 -5.88 5.91
N ILE A 112 0.34 -7.01 6.09
CA ILE A 112 0.25 -7.86 7.28
C ILE A 112 1.52 -7.69 8.11
N GLU A 113 1.38 -7.00 9.24
CA GLU A 113 2.47 -6.69 10.19
C GLU A 113 2.10 -7.29 11.55
N LEU A 114 2.39 -8.56 11.76
CA LEU A 114 2.07 -9.34 12.96
C LEU A 114 3.17 -10.36 13.27
N GLY A 115 3.23 -10.78 14.53
CA GLY A 115 4.16 -11.83 15.00
C GLY A 115 5.15 -11.34 16.04
N ALA A 116 5.37 -10.03 16.20
CA ALA A 116 6.25 -9.51 17.23
C ALA A 116 5.80 -9.97 18.62
N ASN A 117 4.51 -9.88 18.93
CA ASN A 117 3.96 -10.33 20.20
C ASN A 117 3.99 -11.84 20.38
N ASP A 118 3.90 -12.62 19.30
CA ASP A 118 4.09 -14.06 19.34
C ASP A 118 5.50 -14.40 19.80
N ALA A 119 6.51 -13.77 19.21
CA ALA A 119 7.90 -13.95 19.58
C ALA A 119 8.19 -13.48 21.01
N LEU A 120 7.73 -12.28 21.39
CA LEU A 120 7.94 -11.73 22.74
C LEU A 120 7.32 -12.61 23.83
N ARG A 121 6.22 -13.30 23.54
CA ARG A 121 5.54 -14.21 24.46
C ARG A 121 6.03 -15.66 24.38
N GLY A 122 6.97 -15.96 23.48
CA GLY A 122 7.49 -17.30 23.28
C GLY A 122 6.44 -18.30 22.80
N LEU A 123 5.47 -17.84 21.99
CA LEU A 123 4.48 -18.73 21.40
C LEU A 123 5.16 -19.67 20.39
N ALA A 124 4.56 -20.85 20.20
CA ALA A 124 5.11 -21.83 19.27
C ALA A 124 5.21 -21.25 17.85
N PRO A 125 6.39 -21.27 17.18
CA PRO A 125 6.55 -20.75 15.83
C PRO A 125 5.57 -21.36 14.82
N ASP A 126 5.25 -22.65 14.96
CA ASP A 126 4.27 -23.33 14.10
C ASP A 126 2.88 -22.69 14.21
N ALA A 127 2.44 -22.31 15.41
CA ALA A 127 1.14 -21.62 15.59
C ALA A 127 1.13 -20.24 14.94
N THR A 128 2.25 -19.50 15.04
CA THR A 128 2.42 -18.21 14.33
C THR A 128 2.36 -18.40 12.81
N TYR A 129 3.05 -19.41 12.29
CA TYR A 129 3.01 -19.77 10.89
C TYR A 129 1.57 -20.09 10.42
N GLU A 130 0.86 -20.96 11.15
CA GLU A 130 -0.52 -21.36 10.81
C GLU A 130 -1.48 -20.17 10.79
N ASN A 131 -1.40 -19.28 11.77
CA ASN A 131 -2.25 -18.09 11.83
C ASN A 131 -1.97 -17.14 10.66
N LEU A 132 -0.71 -16.82 10.39
CA LEU A 132 -0.33 -15.95 9.27
C LEU A 132 -0.67 -16.59 7.92
N SER A 133 -0.46 -17.90 7.77
CA SER A 133 -0.87 -18.65 6.58
C SER A 133 -2.37 -18.57 6.35
N ALA A 134 -3.19 -18.71 7.41
CA ALA A 134 -4.64 -18.58 7.33
C ALA A 134 -5.08 -17.16 6.92
N ILE A 135 -4.39 -16.11 7.41
CA ILE A 135 -4.61 -14.72 6.98
C ILE A 135 -4.33 -14.58 5.49
N LEU A 136 -3.17 -15.03 5.02
CA LEU A 136 -2.76 -14.90 3.62
C LEU A 136 -3.67 -15.72 2.69
N GLN A 137 -4.08 -16.91 3.10
CA GLN A 137 -5.04 -17.73 2.35
C GLN A 137 -6.39 -17.02 2.23
N TRP A 138 -6.89 -16.43 3.33
CA TRP A 138 -8.14 -15.68 3.28
C TRP A 138 -8.06 -14.48 2.32
N LEU A 139 -6.94 -13.74 2.30
CA LEU A 139 -6.73 -12.64 1.36
C LEU A 139 -6.76 -13.14 -0.09
N ASP A 140 -6.11 -14.27 -0.39
CA ASP A 140 -6.12 -14.89 -1.72
C ASP A 140 -7.54 -15.29 -2.13
N ASP A 141 -8.30 -15.95 -1.25
CA ASP A 141 -9.71 -16.33 -1.48
C ASP A 141 -10.60 -15.12 -1.78
N GLN A 142 -10.31 -13.97 -1.15
CA GLN A 142 -11.01 -12.70 -1.41
C GLN A 142 -10.43 -11.92 -2.60
N ARG A 143 -9.33 -12.38 -3.20
CA ARG A 143 -8.57 -11.70 -4.26
C ARG A 143 -8.04 -10.33 -3.82
N ILE A 144 -7.67 -10.21 -2.55
CA ILE A 144 -7.02 -9.03 -1.99
C ILE A 144 -5.50 -9.25 -2.05
N PRO A 145 -4.75 -8.45 -2.78
CA PRO A 145 -3.30 -8.53 -2.79
C PRO A 145 -2.71 -8.34 -1.38
N GLY A 146 -1.76 -9.21 -1.01
CA GLY A 146 -1.08 -9.15 0.28
C GLY A 146 0.37 -8.69 0.15
N LEU A 147 0.86 -7.93 1.12
CA LEU A 147 2.29 -7.68 1.37
C LEU A 147 2.59 -8.13 2.81
N LEU A 148 3.50 -9.07 2.97
CA LEU A 148 3.92 -9.55 4.29
C LEU A 148 5.08 -8.71 4.80
N ALA A 149 4.94 -8.11 5.99
CA ALA A 149 6.01 -7.45 6.71
C ALA A 149 6.62 -8.43 7.72
N GLY A 150 7.87 -8.83 7.48
CA GLY A 150 8.55 -9.82 8.29
C GLY A 150 8.97 -9.32 9.66
N MET A 151 9.11 -10.25 10.60
CA MET A 151 9.55 -9.99 11.96
C MET A 151 10.67 -10.96 12.34
N LEU A 152 11.53 -10.55 13.25
CA LEU A 152 12.60 -11.39 13.81
C LEU A 152 12.35 -11.64 15.29
N ALA A 153 12.67 -12.83 15.76
CA ALA A 153 12.63 -13.16 17.18
C ALA A 153 13.69 -12.35 17.95
N PRO A 154 13.36 -11.88 19.16
CA PRO A 154 14.36 -11.30 20.05
C PRO A 154 15.50 -12.28 20.32
N PRO A 155 16.78 -11.81 20.36
CA PRO A 155 17.94 -12.71 20.49
C PRO A 155 17.98 -13.48 21.81
N ASN A 156 17.30 -13.01 22.84
CA ASN A 156 17.22 -13.67 24.17
C ASN A 156 16.25 -14.87 24.21
N MET A 157 15.54 -15.17 23.12
CA MET A 157 14.62 -16.32 23.04
C MET A 157 15.33 -17.67 22.78
N GLY A 158 16.64 -17.65 22.59
CA GLY A 158 17.44 -18.82 22.29
C GLY A 158 17.54 -19.14 20.80
N GLU A 159 18.63 -19.84 20.44
CA GLU A 159 19.01 -20.04 19.04
C GLU A 159 17.98 -20.88 18.25
N ASP A 160 17.48 -21.96 18.86
CA ASP A 160 16.54 -22.86 18.21
C ASP A 160 15.20 -22.17 17.92
N TYR A 161 14.69 -21.42 18.92
CA TYR A 161 13.49 -20.62 18.73
C TYR A 161 13.68 -19.54 17.66
N GLY A 162 14.77 -18.76 17.75
CA GLY A 162 15.08 -17.72 16.77
C GLY A 162 15.16 -18.26 15.35
N ARG A 163 15.82 -19.40 15.14
CA ARG A 163 15.91 -20.05 13.83
C ARG A 163 14.53 -20.48 13.31
N ALA A 164 13.72 -21.10 14.14
CA ALA A 164 12.39 -21.56 13.76
C ALA A 164 11.46 -20.37 13.44
N PHE A 165 11.45 -19.35 14.30
CA PHE A 165 10.60 -18.16 14.11
C PHE A 165 11.02 -17.34 12.88
N ASN A 166 12.31 -17.08 12.70
CA ASN A 166 12.81 -16.25 11.59
C ASN A 166 12.60 -16.90 10.21
N ALA A 167 12.39 -18.23 10.17
CA ALA A 167 12.07 -18.94 8.94
C ALA A 167 10.61 -18.81 8.49
N ILE A 168 9.70 -18.35 9.36
CA ILE A 168 8.25 -18.26 9.10
C ILE A 168 7.96 -17.37 7.89
N PHE A 169 8.43 -16.12 7.93
CA PHE A 169 8.05 -15.11 6.96
C PHE A 169 8.56 -15.41 5.54
N PRO A 170 9.83 -15.81 5.34
CA PRO A 170 10.29 -16.25 4.01
C PRO A 170 9.53 -17.47 3.47
N ALA A 171 9.21 -18.44 4.35
CA ALA A 171 8.45 -19.62 3.93
C ALA A 171 7.02 -19.25 3.51
N LEU A 172 6.33 -18.40 4.27
CA LEU A 172 5.00 -17.91 3.94
C LEU A 172 4.99 -17.13 2.63
N ALA A 173 5.95 -16.23 2.42
CA ALA A 173 6.05 -15.44 1.19
C ALA A 173 6.18 -16.35 -0.05
N VAL A 174 7.01 -17.38 0.04
CA VAL A 174 7.17 -18.37 -1.05
C VAL A 174 5.91 -19.21 -1.24
N ASN A 175 5.31 -19.73 -0.15
CA ASN A 175 4.18 -20.64 -0.23
C ASN A 175 2.89 -19.98 -0.72
N HIS A 176 2.69 -18.71 -0.39
CA HIS A 176 1.51 -17.92 -0.82
C HIS A 176 1.78 -17.02 -2.03
N GLY A 177 3.03 -16.94 -2.50
CA GLY A 177 3.39 -16.11 -3.65
C GLY A 177 3.23 -14.60 -3.40
N VAL A 178 3.35 -14.15 -2.13
CA VAL A 178 3.20 -12.76 -1.75
C VAL A 178 4.55 -12.05 -1.60
N PRO A 179 4.65 -10.75 -1.89
CA PRO A 179 5.84 -9.96 -1.60
C PRO A 179 6.17 -9.97 -0.10
N LEU A 180 7.46 -9.94 0.23
CA LEU A 180 7.95 -9.86 1.60
C LEU A 180 8.82 -8.62 1.79
N TYR A 181 8.47 -7.76 2.75
CA TYR A 181 9.42 -6.83 3.36
C TYR A 181 10.14 -7.57 4.49
N PRO A 182 11.44 -7.86 4.38
CA PRO A 182 12.06 -8.93 5.18
C PRO A 182 12.05 -8.71 6.68
N PHE A 183 12.17 -7.45 7.13
CA PHE A 183 12.15 -7.10 8.55
C PHE A 183 11.57 -5.71 8.77
N PHE A 184 10.42 -5.62 9.45
CA PHE A 184 9.69 -4.38 9.63
C PHE A 184 10.50 -3.29 10.36
N LEU A 185 11.29 -3.68 11.38
CA LEU A 185 12.13 -2.77 12.18
C LEU A 185 13.56 -2.61 11.62
N ALA A 186 13.78 -2.90 10.34
CA ALA A 186 15.10 -2.76 9.70
C ALA A 186 15.62 -1.31 9.83
N GLY A 187 16.85 -1.17 10.33
CA GLY A 187 17.51 0.13 10.52
C GLY A 187 17.02 0.93 11.75
N VAL A 188 16.04 0.43 12.48
CA VAL A 188 15.49 1.10 13.68
C VAL A 188 15.89 0.34 14.95
N ILE A 189 15.70 -0.98 14.96
CA ILE A 189 16.05 -1.78 16.14
C ILE A 189 17.55 -1.70 16.43
N GLY A 190 17.91 -1.45 17.69
CA GLY A 190 19.31 -1.27 18.11
C GLY A 190 19.84 0.17 18.03
N GLU A 191 19.04 1.11 17.48
CA GLU A 191 19.36 2.53 17.41
C GLU A 191 18.55 3.31 18.47
N PRO A 192 19.13 3.63 19.65
CA PRO A 192 18.36 4.19 20.78
C PRO A 192 17.60 5.49 20.45
N ARG A 193 18.11 6.33 19.55
CA ARG A 193 17.43 7.58 19.13
C ARG A 193 16.19 7.35 18.27
N LEU A 194 16.05 6.16 17.69
CA LEU A 194 14.92 5.78 16.85
C LEU A 194 13.89 4.94 17.60
N LEU A 195 14.14 4.65 18.87
CA LEU A 195 13.27 3.90 19.78
C LEU A 195 12.82 4.77 20.94
N GLN A 196 11.61 4.53 21.40
CA GLN A 196 11.09 5.10 22.64
C GLN A 196 11.86 4.54 23.84
N ASP A 197 11.59 5.07 25.05
CA ASP A 197 12.29 4.69 26.29
C ASP A 197 12.18 3.20 26.64
N ASP A 198 11.20 2.49 26.06
CA ASP A 198 11.02 1.04 26.24
C ASP A 198 11.98 0.19 25.38
N GLY A 199 12.71 0.79 24.44
CA GLY A 199 13.67 0.14 23.58
C GLY A 199 13.06 -0.81 22.55
N MET A 200 11.74 -0.76 22.32
CA MET A 200 10.99 -1.63 21.43
C MET A 200 10.17 -0.87 20.38
N HIS A 201 9.44 0.16 20.81
CA HIS A 201 8.57 0.92 19.92
C HIS A 201 9.34 2.08 19.26
N PRO A 202 9.14 2.31 17.95
CA PRO A 202 9.81 3.39 17.23
C PRO A 202 9.38 4.78 17.74
N THR A 203 10.29 5.75 17.66
CA THR A 203 9.97 7.18 17.71
C THR A 203 9.36 7.62 16.37
N PRO A 204 8.80 8.86 16.24
CA PRO A 204 8.34 9.38 14.95
C PRO A 204 9.41 9.28 13.85
N GLU A 205 10.69 9.60 14.17
CA GLU A 205 11.82 9.45 13.22
C GLU A 205 12.05 7.98 12.83
N GLY A 206 11.91 7.05 13.78
CA GLY A 206 12.00 5.62 13.52
C GLY A 206 10.88 5.14 12.59
N VAL A 207 9.66 5.63 12.79
CA VAL A 207 8.51 5.30 11.91
C VAL A 207 8.71 5.84 10.49
N GLU A 208 9.26 7.06 10.33
CA GLU A 208 9.59 7.60 9.01
C GLU A 208 10.59 6.71 8.27
N LEU A 209 11.61 6.20 8.98
CA LEU A 209 12.59 5.30 8.38
C LEU A 209 11.95 3.98 7.96
N ILE A 210 11.04 3.40 8.77
CA ILE A 210 10.29 2.20 8.42
C ILE A 210 9.43 2.44 7.19
N ALA A 211 8.67 3.55 7.16
CA ALA A 211 7.81 3.91 6.03
C ALA A 211 8.63 4.06 4.72
N ALA A 212 9.78 4.72 4.79
CA ALA A 212 10.68 4.84 3.65
C ALA A 212 11.25 3.48 3.19
N GLY A 213 11.57 2.59 4.14
CA GLY A 213 12.12 1.27 3.85
C GLY A 213 11.12 0.32 3.17
N ILE A 214 9.87 0.32 3.58
CA ILE A 214 8.82 -0.55 3.01
C ILE A 214 8.22 0.03 1.72
N LEU A 215 8.28 1.35 1.49
CA LEU A 215 7.67 2.02 0.35
C LEU A 215 7.91 1.34 -1.00
N PRO A 216 9.15 0.95 -1.38
CA PRO A 216 9.39 0.28 -2.66
C PRO A 216 8.62 -1.04 -2.81
N PHE A 217 8.44 -1.78 -1.72
CA PHE A 217 7.69 -3.04 -1.70
C PHE A 217 6.18 -2.80 -1.87
N VAL A 218 5.66 -1.74 -1.24
CA VAL A 218 4.26 -1.31 -1.39
C VAL A 218 3.97 -0.89 -2.82
N VAL A 219 4.81 -0.03 -3.40
CA VAL A 219 4.68 0.43 -4.80
C VAL A 219 4.76 -0.74 -5.77
N GLN A 220 5.67 -1.69 -5.55
CA GLN A 220 5.77 -2.90 -6.36
C GLN A 220 4.51 -3.78 -6.25
N ALA A 221 3.99 -3.97 -5.03
CA ALA A 221 2.76 -4.73 -4.81
C ALA A 221 1.56 -4.10 -5.51
N LEU A 222 1.41 -2.78 -5.44
CA LEU A 222 0.37 -2.02 -6.15
C LEU A 222 0.54 -2.08 -7.67
N GLY A 223 1.77 -2.01 -8.19
CA GLY A 223 2.05 -2.11 -9.62
C GLY A 223 1.64 -3.45 -10.22
N ALA A 224 1.70 -4.54 -9.45
CA ALA A 224 1.19 -5.84 -9.85
C ALA A 224 -0.35 -5.89 -9.95
N VAL A 225 -1.05 -5.03 -9.20
CA VAL A 225 -2.52 -4.93 -9.21
C VAL A 225 -3.04 -4.19 -10.45
N VAL A 226 -2.32 -3.15 -10.89
CA VAL A 226 -2.75 -2.27 -12.02
C VAL A 226 -2.53 -2.93 -13.39
N VAL A 227 -1.75 -4.02 -13.47
CA VAL A 227 -1.39 -4.70 -14.73
C VAL A 227 -2.27 -5.92 -15.02
N ASN A 228 -3.13 -6.35 -14.10
CA ASN A 228 -4.10 -7.46 -14.27
C ASN A 228 -5.52 -6.92 -14.46
#